data_0297db148ec4a9e69274c38d90469d37
#
_entry.id   0297db148ec4a9e69274c38d90469d37
#
_cell.length_a   1.000
_cell.length_b   1.000
_cell.length_c   1.000
_cell.angle_alpha   90.00
_cell.angle_beta   90.00
_cell.angle_gamma   90.00
#
_symmetry.space_group_name_H-M   'P 1'
#
loop_
_entity.id
_entity.type
_entity.pdbx_description
1 polymer ?
#
loop_
_entity_poly.entity_id
_entity_poly.type
_entity_poly.pdbx_seq_one_letter_code
_entity_poly.pdbx_strand_id
1 'polypeptide(L)'
;FVLYQGGAVPGKILRIVKVQDFDVEACGGTHLRTTGEAKIIKIIKTSKIQDGMVRIEFTAGDAAASELNKETDILQEAARILDCNINQIPGRSKELFLKWKKVVKKKKIDGPEDFKLLSKDESPGKENDVLKETASILKTQPEHVPKTLNRFVKELMSKK
;
A
#
# COMPACT_ATOMS: atom_id res chain seq x y z
N PHE A 1 -9.58 11.33 35.48
CA PHE A 1 -8.50 11.06 34.51
C PHE A 1 -7.56 9.99 35.11
N VAL A 2 -7.28 8.92 34.40
CA VAL A 2 -6.22 7.96 34.75
C VAL A 2 -4.94 8.48 34.11
N LEU A 3 -4.11 9.17 34.91
CA LEU A 3 -2.88 9.79 34.42
C LEU A 3 -1.75 8.81 34.10
N TYR A 4 -1.88 7.54 34.49
CA TYR A 4 -0.85 6.52 34.30
C TYR A 4 -1.46 5.11 34.25
N GLN A 5 -1.19 4.38 33.21
CA GLN A 5 -1.75 3.02 33.00
C GLN A 5 -0.75 1.90 33.33
N GLY A 6 0.45 2.22 33.77
CA GLY A 6 1.58 1.28 33.91
C GLY A 6 1.83 0.72 35.32
N GLY A 7 0.87 0.72 36.26
CA GLY A 7 1.08 0.23 37.63
C GLY A 7 1.48 1.33 38.62
N ALA A 8 2.45 1.09 39.51
CA ALA A 8 2.89 2.07 40.49
C ALA A 8 3.57 3.28 39.81
N VAL A 9 3.16 4.49 40.21
CA VAL A 9 3.71 5.74 39.68
C VAL A 9 5.21 5.84 40.00
N PRO A 10 6.11 5.97 39.04
CA PRO A 10 7.53 6.06 39.30
C PRO A 10 7.92 7.46 39.78
N GLY A 11 8.11 7.62 41.09
CA GLY A 11 8.66 8.84 41.69
C GLY A 11 7.62 9.85 42.16
N LYS A 12 8.13 10.93 42.78
CA LYS A 12 7.31 11.99 43.39
C LYS A 12 6.94 13.11 42.40
N ILE A 13 7.64 13.21 41.25
CA ILE A 13 7.44 14.26 40.25
C ILE A 13 7.15 13.56 38.93
N LEU A 14 6.01 13.90 38.33
CA LEU A 14 5.58 13.38 37.03
C LEU A 14 5.67 14.48 35.96
N ARG A 15 6.15 14.11 34.80
CA ARG A 15 5.99 14.92 33.61
C ARG A 15 4.63 14.62 33.00
N ILE A 16 3.81 15.64 32.89
CA ILE A 16 2.47 15.54 32.27
C ILE A 16 2.54 16.09 30.85
N VAL A 17 2.01 15.34 29.93
CA VAL A 17 1.77 15.75 28.54
C VAL A 17 0.27 15.98 28.37
N LYS A 18 -0.11 17.19 27.99
CA LYS A 18 -1.49 17.56 27.73
C LYS A 18 -1.69 17.85 26.25
N VAL A 19 -2.56 17.10 25.59
CA VAL A 19 -3.09 17.42 24.27
C VAL A 19 -4.41 18.15 24.50
N GLN A 20 -4.44 19.45 24.18
CA GLN A 20 -5.56 20.34 24.53
C GLN A 20 -6.90 19.75 24.08
N ASP A 21 -7.85 19.71 25.00
CA ASP A 21 -9.22 19.23 24.82
C ASP A 21 -9.36 17.77 24.37
N PHE A 22 -8.25 17.00 24.36
CA PHE A 22 -8.21 15.64 23.86
C PHE A 22 -7.72 14.64 24.91
N ASP A 23 -6.53 14.84 25.48
CA ASP A 23 -5.93 13.87 26.37
C ASP A 23 -4.93 14.48 27.38
N VAL A 24 -4.75 13.80 28.52
CA VAL A 24 -3.78 14.18 29.57
C VAL A 24 -3.15 12.91 30.12
N GLU A 25 -1.85 12.72 29.89
CA GLU A 25 -1.14 11.55 30.38
C GLU A 25 0.22 11.87 31.00
N ALA A 26 0.66 11.03 31.93
CA ALA A 26 2.03 11.07 32.44
C ALA A 26 2.95 10.32 31.50
N CYS A 27 3.89 11.00 30.86
CA CYS A 27 4.82 10.38 29.92
C CYS A 27 6.23 11.00 30.01
N GLY A 28 7.22 10.15 30.22
CA GLY A 28 8.64 10.51 30.23
C GLY A 28 9.32 10.56 28.86
N GLY A 29 8.61 10.18 27.79
CA GLY A 29 9.16 10.14 26.43
C GLY A 29 9.40 11.51 25.79
N THR A 30 9.91 11.51 24.58
CA THR A 30 10.03 12.70 23.74
C THR A 30 8.74 12.95 22.99
N HIS A 31 8.33 14.21 22.91
CA HIS A 31 7.10 14.61 22.25
C HIS A 31 7.33 15.78 21.30
N LEU A 32 6.53 15.83 20.24
CA LEU A 32 6.39 17.00 19.39
C LEU A 32 5.78 18.15 20.21
N ARG A 33 6.05 19.39 19.82
CA ARG A 33 5.47 20.56 20.46
C ARG A 33 4.01 20.76 20.07
N THR A 34 3.67 20.41 18.84
CA THR A 34 2.31 20.46 18.31
C THR A 34 2.02 19.20 17.51
N THR A 35 0.76 18.77 17.49
CA THR A 35 0.32 17.63 16.68
C THR A 35 0.54 17.86 15.18
N GLY A 36 0.52 19.13 14.73
CA GLY A 36 0.79 19.51 13.34
C GLY A 36 2.22 19.19 12.86
N GLU A 37 3.19 19.08 13.76
CA GLU A 37 4.57 18.69 13.41
C GLU A 37 4.66 17.24 12.92
N ALA A 38 3.68 16.39 13.24
CA ALA A 38 3.59 15.02 12.71
C ALA A 38 3.31 15.01 11.20
N LYS A 39 2.83 16.11 10.63
CA LYS A 39 2.49 16.25 9.20
C LYS A 39 1.54 15.13 8.74
N ILE A 40 1.98 14.32 7.79
CA ILE A 40 1.25 13.17 7.28
C ILE A 40 1.50 11.96 8.18
N ILE A 41 0.44 11.23 8.52
CA ILE A 41 0.53 9.93 9.19
C ILE A 41 0.01 8.88 8.22
N LYS A 42 0.81 7.85 7.96
CA LYS A 42 0.46 6.74 7.08
C LYS A 42 0.46 5.43 7.85
N ILE A 43 -0.67 4.73 7.84
CA ILE A 43 -0.76 3.37 8.36
C ILE A 43 -0.16 2.41 7.31
N ILE A 44 0.89 1.72 7.70
CA ILE A 44 1.59 0.73 6.88
C ILE A 44 0.85 -0.60 6.92
N LYS A 45 0.52 -1.05 8.15
CA LYS A 45 -0.07 -2.36 8.37
C LYS A 45 -0.91 -2.40 9.64
N THR A 46 -1.96 -3.20 9.59
CA THR A 46 -2.71 -3.60 10.77
C THR A 46 -2.72 -5.13 10.86
N SER A 47 -2.53 -5.68 12.05
CA SER A 47 -2.58 -7.12 12.27
C SER A 47 -3.20 -7.44 13.62
N LYS A 48 -4.09 -8.43 13.64
CA LYS A 48 -4.63 -8.98 14.89
C LYS A 48 -3.54 -9.84 15.52
N ILE A 49 -3.21 -9.57 16.79
CA ILE A 49 -2.26 -10.38 17.57
C ILE A 49 -3.00 -11.46 18.34
N GLN A 50 -4.07 -11.07 19.03
CA GLN A 50 -4.98 -11.95 19.76
C GLN A 50 -6.34 -11.26 19.90
N ASP A 51 -7.31 -11.91 20.53
CA ASP A 51 -8.62 -11.28 20.76
C ASP A 51 -8.46 -10.03 21.64
N GLY A 52 -9.04 -8.94 21.18
CA GLY A 52 -8.96 -7.63 21.81
C GLY A 52 -7.64 -6.87 21.59
N MET A 53 -6.65 -7.45 20.88
CA MET A 53 -5.37 -6.79 20.64
C MET A 53 -5.04 -6.68 19.15
N VAL A 54 -4.88 -5.45 18.67
CA VAL A 54 -4.49 -5.12 17.28
C VAL A 54 -3.16 -4.37 17.30
N ARG A 55 -2.24 -4.78 16.44
CA ARG A 55 -1.01 -4.03 16.15
C ARG A 55 -1.25 -3.12 14.96
N ILE A 56 -0.91 -1.85 15.12
CA ILE A 56 -0.89 -0.85 14.05
C ILE A 56 0.55 -0.43 13.84
N GLU A 57 1.06 -0.64 12.63
CA GLU A 57 2.36 -0.14 12.19
C GLU A 57 2.11 1.11 11.35
N PHE A 58 2.75 2.21 11.68
CA PHE A 58 2.58 3.48 10.99
C PHE A 58 3.90 4.24 10.87
N THR A 59 3.92 5.20 9.97
CA THR A 59 4.99 6.18 9.83
C THR A 59 4.40 7.59 9.75
N ALA A 60 5.20 8.60 10.08
CA ALA A 60 4.76 9.99 10.11
C ALA A 60 5.82 10.93 9.52
N GLY A 61 5.44 12.16 9.23
CA GLY A 61 6.32 13.21 8.75
C GLY A 61 6.96 12.90 7.39
N ASP A 62 8.22 13.19 7.24
CA ASP A 62 8.96 13.03 5.99
C ASP A 62 9.11 11.55 5.58
N ALA A 63 9.13 10.62 6.54
CA ALA A 63 9.11 9.19 6.26
C ALA A 63 7.79 8.76 5.62
N ALA A 64 6.66 9.29 6.09
CA ALA A 64 5.35 9.02 5.49
C ALA A 64 5.23 9.60 4.08
N ALA A 65 5.76 10.81 3.85
CA ALA A 65 5.80 11.44 2.54
C ALA A 65 6.67 10.61 1.56
N SER A 66 7.82 10.12 2.01
CA SER A 66 8.69 9.25 1.20
C SER A 66 7.99 7.95 0.78
N GLU A 67 7.23 7.32 1.69
CA GLU A 67 6.48 6.10 1.36
C GLU A 67 5.36 6.37 0.36
N LEU A 68 4.69 7.52 0.44
CA LEU A 68 3.67 7.91 -0.54
C LEU A 68 4.29 8.14 -1.93
N ASN A 69 5.44 8.81 -2.00
CA ASN A 69 6.13 9.04 -3.26
C ASN A 69 6.55 7.71 -3.92
N LYS A 70 7.07 6.75 -3.16
CA LYS A 70 7.40 5.41 -3.69
C LYS A 70 6.19 4.69 -4.28
N GLU A 71 5.04 4.77 -3.62
CA GLU A 71 3.80 4.17 -4.16
C GLU A 71 3.37 4.81 -5.47
N THR A 72 3.44 6.15 -5.54
CA THR A 72 3.14 6.90 -6.76
C THR A 72 4.10 6.53 -7.90
N ASP A 73 5.40 6.42 -7.62
CA ASP A 73 6.40 6.00 -8.61
C ASP A 73 6.12 4.59 -9.15
N ILE A 74 5.77 3.64 -8.26
CA ILE A 74 5.40 2.27 -8.64
C ILE A 74 4.17 2.27 -9.56
N LEU A 75 3.14 3.05 -9.23
CA LEU A 75 1.93 3.16 -10.04
C LEU A 75 2.20 3.81 -11.40
N GLN A 76 3.01 4.85 -11.45
CA GLN A 76 3.40 5.49 -12.71
C GLN A 76 4.18 4.54 -13.62
N GLU A 77 5.08 3.74 -13.05
CA GLU A 77 5.81 2.72 -13.81
C GLU A 77 4.86 1.62 -14.31
N ALA A 78 3.96 1.13 -13.46
CA ALA A 78 2.95 0.14 -13.86
C ALA A 78 2.03 0.65 -14.97
N ALA A 79 1.58 1.92 -14.89
CA ALA A 79 0.77 2.57 -15.90
C ALA A 79 1.48 2.63 -17.26
N ARG A 80 2.79 2.97 -17.26
CA ARG A 80 3.61 2.97 -18.48
C ARG A 80 3.76 1.57 -19.09
N ILE A 81 3.99 0.55 -18.26
CA ILE A 81 4.13 -0.84 -18.74
C ILE A 81 2.84 -1.34 -19.40
N LEU A 82 1.69 -0.95 -18.84
CA LEU A 82 0.37 -1.41 -19.29
C LEU A 82 -0.27 -0.47 -20.33
N ASP A 83 0.36 0.68 -20.63
CA ASP A 83 -0.16 1.74 -21.48
C ASP A 83 -1.60 2.13 -21.13
N CYS A 84 -1.80 2.58 -19.86
CA CYS A 84 -3.11 2.92 -19.34
C CYS A 84 -3.04 3.98 -18.22
N ASN A 85 -4.19 4.52 -17.82
CA ASN A 85 -4.30 5.39 -16.66
C ASN A 85 -4.15 4.60 -15.35
N ILE A 86 -3.76 5.28 -14.26
CA ILE A 86 -3.55 4.66 -12.95
C ILE A 86 -4.78 3.86 -12.50
N ASN A 87 -5.98 4.40 -12.64
CA ASN A 87 -7.22 3.73 -12.23
C ASN A 87 -7.54 2.47 -13.04
N GLN A 88 -6.95 2.31 -14.23
CA GLN A 88 -7.14 1.15 -15.12
C GLN A 88 -6.10 0.05 -14.87
N ILE A 89 -5.07 0.29 -14.05
CA ILE A 89 -4.01 -0.68 -13.76
C ILE A 89 -4.58 -2.01 -13.28
N PRO A 90 -5.54 -2.10 -12.32
CA PRO A 90 -6.08 -3.38 -11.87
C PRO A 90 -6.77 -4.16 -13.00
N GLY A 91 -7.62 -3.52 -13.78
CA GLY A 91 -8.31 -4.13 -14.93
C GLY A 91 -7.33 -4.67 -15.97
N ARG A 92 -6.36 -3.85 -16.38
CA ARG A 92 -5.29 -4.25 -17.31
C ARG A 92 -4.40 -5.37 -16.76
N SER A 93 -4.07 -5.33 -15.48
CA SER A 93 -3.28 -6.37 -14.80
C SER A 93 -4.03 -7.69 -14.75
N LYS A 94 -5.34 -7.68 -14.50
CA LYS A 94 -6.19 -8.86 -14.54
C LYS A 94 -6.25 -9.48 -15.93
N GLU A 95 -6.43 -8.65 -16.95
CA GLU A 95 -6.41 -9.08 -18.35
C GLU A 95 -5.07 -9.72 -18.72
N LEU A 96 -3.96 -9.03 -18.43
CA LEU A 96 -2.60 -9.53 -18.67
C LEU A 96 -2.37 -10.86 -17.95
N PHE A 97 -2.75 -10.97 -16.69
CA PHE A 97 -2.57 -12.20 -15.91
C PHE A 97 -3.36 -13.38 -16.48
N LEU A 98 -4.57 -13.15 -16.97
CA LEU A 98 -5.39 -14.20 -17.60
C LEU A 98 -4.79 -14.65 -18.93
N LYS A 99 -4.32 -13.71 -19.76
CA LYS A 99 -3.66 -14.00 -21.04
C LYS A 99 -2.33 -14.73 -20.81
N TRP A 100 -1.50 -14.26 -19.89
CA TRP A 100 -0.27 -14.93 -19.49
C TRP A 100 -0.51 -16.36 -19.01
N LYS A 101 -1.56 -16.60 -18.19
CA LYS A 101 -1.94 -17.96 -17.76
C LYS A 101 -2.28 -18.89 -18.91
N LYS A 102 -2.94 -18.39 -19.97
CA LYS A 102 -3.22 -19.20 -21.19
C LYS A 102 -1.90 -19.63 -21.82
N VAL A 103 -0.94 -18.71 -21.98
CA VAL A 103 0.38 -18.98 -22.55
C VAL A 103 1.13 -20.06 -21.76
N VAL A 104 1.25 -19.88 -20.43
CA VAL A 104 1.98 -20.84 -19.57
C VAL A 104 1.34 -22.23 -19.58
N LYS A 105 0.00 -22.30 -19.67
CA LYS A 105 -0.73 -23.59 -19.75
C LYS A 105 -0.74 -24.18 -21.17
N LYS A 106 0.04 -23.64 -22.12
CA LYS A 106 0.10 -24.10 -23.53
C LYS A 106 -1.29 -24.17 -24.18
N LYS A 107 -2.25 -23.32 -23.76
CA LYS A 107 -3.54 -23.23 -24.43
C LYS A 107 -3.37 -22.43 -25.72
N LYS A 108 -4.18 -22.78 -26.74
CA LYS A 108 -4.19 -22.05 -28.02
C LYS A 108 -4.37 -20.54 -27.78
N ILE A 109 -3.52 -19.78 -28.43
CA ILE A 109 -3.65 -18.32 -28.57
C ILE A 109 -4.32 -18.15 -29.94
N ASP A 110 -5.55 -17.59 -29.93
CA ASP A 110 -6.41 -17.65 -31.11
C ASP A 110 -6.17 -16.51 -32.10
N GLY A 111 -5.26 -15.55 -31.82
CA GLY A 111 -4.95 -14.48 -32.78
C GLY A 111 -4.21 -13.28 -32.20
N PRO A 112 -3.96 -12.24 -33.05
CA PRO A 112 -3.24 -11.03 -32.66
C PRO A 112 -3.91 -10.23 -31.52
N GLU A 113 -5.21 -10.36 -31.32
CA GLU A 113 -5.98 -9.70 -30.26
C GLU A 113 -5.62 -10.20 -28.86
N ASP A 114 -5.16 -11.46 -28.74
CA ASP A 114 -4.73 -12.01 -27.45
C ASP A 114 -3.46 -11.34 -26.90
N PHE A 115 -2.72 -10.61 -27.73
CA PHE A 115 -1.52 -9.89 -27.35
C PHE A 115 -1.76 -8.41 -27.01
N LYS A 116 -2.96 -7.87 -27.26
CA LYS A 116 -3.34 -6.50 -26.92
C LYS A 116 -4.03 -6.48 -25.55
N LEU A 117 -3.73 -5.50 -24.74
CA LEU A 117 -4.46 -5.25 -23.49
C LEU A 117 -5.50 -4.16 -23.79
N LEU A 118 -6.77 -4.47 -23.65
CA LEU A 118 -7.88 -3.60 -24.07
C LEU A 118 -8.84 -3.24 -22.93
N SER A 119 -8.70 -3.85 -21.75
CA SER A 119 -9.59 -3.56 -20.62
C SER A 119 -9.60 -2.07 -20.29
N LYS A 120 -10.78 -1.51 -20.15
CA LYS A 120 -11.06 -0.14 -19.70
C LYS A 120 -11.68 -0.10 -18.32
N ASP A 121 -11.68 -1.25 -17.63
CA ASP A 121 -12.22 -1.34 -16.27
C ASP A 121 -11.42 -0.42 -15.34
N GLU A 122 -12.12 0.44 -14.62
CA GLU A 122 -11.53 1.40 -13.69
C GLU A 122 -11.81 0.98 -12.26
N SER A 123 -10.78 1.06 -11.43
CA SER A 123 -10.94 0.91 -9.97
C SER A 123 -11.42 2.23 -9.38
N PRO A 124 -12.48 2.23 -8.56
CA PRO A 124 -12.97 3.43 -7.89
C PRO A 124 -12.10 3.84 -6.69
N GLY A 125 -11.07 3.06 -6.38
CA GLY A 125 -10.21 3.24 -5.21
C GLY A 125 -9.23 4.41 -5.35
N LYS A 126 -8.71 4.87 -4.20
CA LYS A 126 -7.57 5.78 -4.16
C LYS A 126 -6.30 5.05 -4.61
N GLU A 127 -5.23 5.80 -4.96
CA GLU A 127 -3.96 5.23 -5.46
C GLU A 127 -3.42 4.06 -4.60
N ASN A 128 -3.45 4.19 -3.27
CA ASN A 128 -3.04 3.11 -2.36
C ASN A 128 -3.89 1.83 -2.52
N ASP A 129 -5.18 1.97 -2.76
CA ASP A 129 -6.10 0.84 -2.97
C ASP A 129 -5.83 0.20 -4.34
N VAL A 130 -5.57 1.01 -5.37
CA VAL A 130 -5.19 0.55 -6.72
C VAL A 130 -3.93 -0.31 -6.67
N LEU A 131 -2.90 0.12 -5.93
CA LEU A 131 -1.65 -0.65 -5.81
C LEU A 131 -1.86 -1.98 -5.09
N LYS A 132 -2.60 -1.99 -3.98
CA LYS A 132 -2.92 -3.21 -3.22
C LYS A 132 -3.77 -4.19 -4.04
N GLU A 133 -4.79 -3.69 -4.72
CA GLU A 133 -5.62 -4.48 -5.62
C GLU A 133 -4.80 -5.13 -6.72
N THR A 134 -3.95 -4.34 -7.38
CA THR A 134 -3.04 -4.83 -8.43
C THR A 134 -2.09 -5.90 -7.91
N ALA A 135 -1.47 -5.69 -6.76
CA ALA A 135 -0.58 -6.66 -6.13
C ALA A 135 -1.30 -7.98 -5.82
N SER A 136 -2.55 -7.90 -5.33
CA SER A 136 -3.40 -9.06 -5.07
C SER A 136 -3.73 -9.84 -6.36
N ILE A 137 -4.11 -9.15 -7.43
CA ILE A 137 -4.39 -9.74 -8.75
C ILE A 137 -3.18 -10.50 -9.29
N LEU A 138 -2.01 -9.89 -9.21
CA LEU A 138 -0.74 -10.44 -9.70
C LEU A 138 -0.12 -11.46 -8.74
N LYS A 139 -0.67 -11.61 -7.52
CA LYS A 139 -0.14 -12.45 -6.42
C LYS A 139 1.31 -12.11 -6.09
N THR A 140 1.60 -10.84 -5.94
CA THR A 140 2.94 -10.30 -5.63
C THR A 140 2.86 -9.25 -4.52
N GLN A 141 4.01 -8.80 -4.04
CA GLN A 141 4.07 -7.66 -3.13
C GLN A 141 3.98 -6.34 -3.91
N PRO A 142 3.45 -5.25 -3.31
CA PRO A 142 3.29 -3.95 -3.99
C PRO A 142 4.57 -3.45 -4.67
N GLU A 143 5.72 -3.54 -4.02
CA GLU A 143 7.02 -3.12 -4.54
C GLU A 143 7.49 -3.94 -5.75
N HIS A 144 6.95 -5.12 -5.95
CA HIS A 144 7.32 -6.01 -7.06
C HIS A 144 6.34 -5.97 -8.24
N VAL A 145 5.31 -5.12 -8.17
CA VAL A 145 4.29 -4.99 -9.23
C VAL A 145 4.94 -4.69 -10.59
N PRO A 146 5.79 -3.66 -10.78
CA PRO A 146 6.37 -3.37 -12.09
C PRO A 146 7.21 -4.52 -12.64
N LYS A 147 8.03 -5.13 -11.79
CA LYS A 147 8.85 -6.29 -12.17
C LYS A 147 8.01 -7.47 -12.66
N THR A 148 6.91 -7.74 -11.96
CA THR A 148 5.99 -8.84 -12.29
C THR A 148 5.26 -8.56 -13.60
N LEU A 149 4.77 -7.34 -13.80
CA LEU A 149 4.14 -6.91 -15.04
C LEU A 149 5.10 -7.03 -16.23
N ASN A 150 6.30 -6.51 -16.11
CA ASN A 150 7.33 -6.61 -17.15
C ASN A 150 7.63 -8.06 -17.54
N ARG A 151 7.72 -8.95 -16.55
CA ARG A 151 7.90 -10.37 -16.80
C ARG A 151 6.74 -10.96 -17.60
N PHE A 152 5.49 -10.72 -17.17
CA PHE A 152 4.31 -11.27 -17.85
C PHE A 152 4.15 -10.72 -19.26
N VAL A 153 4.43 -9.43 -19.49
CA VAL A 153 4.42 -8.83 -20.81
C VAL A 153 5.49 -9.48 -21.70
N LYS A 154 6.72 -9.63 -21.22
CA LYS A 154 7.81 -10.28 -21.98
C LYS A 154 7.47 -11.72 -22.34
N GLU A 155 6.98 -12.50 -21.38
CA GLU A 155 6.61 -13.90 -21.61
C GLU A 155 5.42 -14.04 -22.57
N LEU A 156 4.44 -13.12 -22.49
CA LEU A 156 3.33 -13.08 -23.44
C LEU A 156 3.83 -12.75 -24.86
N MET A 157 4.66 -11.71 -24.99
CA MET A 157 5.18 -11.26 -26.30
C MET A 157 6.18 -12.24 -26.94
N SER A 158 6.89 -13.05 -26.14
CA SER A 158 7.82 -14.06 -26.65
C SER A 158 7.14 -15.23 -27.37
N LYS A 159 5.82 -15.31 -27.31
CA LYS A 159 5.00 -16.36 -27.98
C LYS A 159 4.20 -15.82 -29.17
N LYS A 160 4.38 -14.54 -29.50
CA LYS A 160 3.85 -13.92 -30.70
C LYS A 160 4.66 -14.36 -31.93
#